data_dfdc7b3b239a8a517bd50ce1d333947c
#
_entry.id   dfdc7b3b239a8a517bd50ce1d333947c
#
_cell.length_a   1.000
_cell.length_b   1.000
_cell.length_c   1.000
_cell.angle_alpha   90.00
_cell.angle_beta   90.00
_cell.angle_gamma   90.00
#
_symmetry.space_group_name_H-M   'P 1'
#
loop_
_entity.id
_entity.type
_entity.pdbx_description
1 polymer ?
#
loop_
_entity_poly.entity_id
_entity_poly.type
_entity_poly.pdbx_seq_one_letter_code
_entity_poly.pdbx_strand_id
1 'polypeptide(L)'
;MKNKIVQFFIITSLGVLGYFLLFGQDTLLTLSQRIAVKKALEDINKAPDFTLTAMNDSNYTLSKLEGKVVLINFWATWCGPCRMEIPEFNEMHKSYHEKGLEILGISVSDNKKQLKNFAKSFAVDYPLLYGSSRDINKVMRDYGGVYAVPSSFLVGKNGSIVWSYPGAILKNYDPQTFSTLVYEIEKELKKLEKNSTIIE
;
A
#
# COMPACT_ATOMS: atom_id res chain seq x y z
N MET A 1 23.60 -57.88 24.93
CA MET A 1 22.39 -57.16 24.40
C MET A 1 22.16 -55.78 24.99
N LYS A 2 22.53 -55.49 26.24
CA LYS A 2 22.31 -54.16 26.89
C LYS A 2 23.07 -52.97 26.24
N ASN A 3 24.27 -53.20 25.70
CA ASN A 3 25.07 -52.10 25.10
C ASN A 3 24.54 -51.56 23.75
N LYS A 4 23.82 -52.38 22.96
CA LYS A 4 23.27 -51.96 21.67
C LYS A 4 22.05 -51.06 21.84
N ILE A 5 21.24 -51.30 22.87
CA ILE A 5 20.05 -50.48 23.15
C ILE A 5 20.46 -49.09 23.67
N VAL A 6 21.45 -49.04 24.54
CA VAL A 6 21.97 -47.75 25.04
C VAL A 6 22.61 -46.91 23.92
N GLN A 7 23.37 -47.55 23.01
CA GLN A 7 23.93 -46.87 21.83
C GLN A 7 22.84 -46.34 20.87
N PHE A 8 21.76 -47.09 20.68
CA PHE A 8 20.63 -46.66 19.83
C PHE A 8 19.93 -45.45 20.40
N PHE A 9 19.69 -45.37 21.71
CA PHE A 9 19.10 -44.23 22.38
C PHE A 9 20.00 -42.99 22.38
N ILE A 10 21.31 -43.14 22.46
CA ILE A 10 22.27 -42.04 22.39
C ILE A 10 22.32 -41.48 20.96
N ILE A 11 22.32 -42.32 19.92
CA ILE A 11 22.35 -41.88 18.52
C ILE A 11 21.03 -41.17 18.15
N THR A 12 19.86 -41.68 18.63
CA THR A 12 18.57 -41.02 18.37
C THR A 12 18.44 -39.70 19.13
N SER A 13 18.94 -39.58 20.37
CA SER A 13 18.93 -38.35 21.14
C SER A 13 19.87 -37.30 20.55
N LEU A 14 21.06 -37.68 20.08
CA LEU A 14 22.00 -36.81 19.37
C LEU A 14 21.47 -36.41 17.99
N GLY A 15 20.77 -37.30 17.29
CA GLY A 15 20.09 -36.99 16.02
C GLY A 15 18.95 -36.02 16.19
N VAL A 16 18.13 -36.16 17.22
CA VAL A 16 17.04 -35.23 17.55
C VAL A 16 17.61 -33.90 18.02
N LEU A 17 18.67 -33.89 18.84
CA LEU A 17 19.33 -32.66 19.28
C LEU A 17 20.03 -31.98 18.11
N GLY A 18 20.71 -32.74 17.24
CA GLY A 18 21.35 -32.20 16.02
C GLY A 18 20.32 -31.67 15.02
N TYR A 19 19.19 -32.34 14.85
CA TYR A 19 18.06 -31.82 14.04
C TYR A 19 17.49 -30.54 14.63
N PHE A 20 17.32 -30.48 15.96
CA PHE A 20 16.84 -29.29 16.67
C PHE A 20 17.84 -28.13 16.60
N LEU A 21 19.15 -28.41 16.63
CA LEU A 21 20.20 -27.40 16.47
C LEU A 21 20.36 -26.92 15.02
N LEU A 22 20.10 -27.78 14.02
CA LEU A 22 20.23 -27.41 12.60
C LEU A 22 18.95 -26.82 12.00
N PHE A 23 17.77 -27.25 12.47
CA PHE A 23 16.47 -26.85 11.91
C PHE A 23 15.57 -26.10 12.91
N GLY A 24 15.89 -26.14 14.21
CA GLY A 24 15.13 -25.45 15.25
C GLY A 24 15.51 -23.97 15.41
N GLN A 25 16.55 -23.49 14.73
CA GLN A 25 16.96 -22.06 14.83
C GLN A 25 15.99 -21.14 14.11
N ASP A 26 15.26 -21.61 13.09
CA ASP A 26 14.26 -20.81 12.36
C ASP A 26 12.96 -20.58 13.16
N THR A 27 12.73 -21.32 14.24
CA THR A 27 11.53 -21.20 15.08
C THR A 27 11.72 -20.33 16.33
N LEU A 28 12.94 -19.89 16.64
CA LEU A 28 13.28 -19.19 17.88
C LEU A 28 13.82 -17.76 17.68
N LEU A 29 13.31 -17.06 16.65
CA LEU A 29 13.43 -15.60 16.71
C LEU A 29 12.71 -15.14 17.98
N THR A 30 13.47 -14.54 18.89
CA THR A 30 12.90 -13.92 20.08
C THR A 30 11.86 -12.89 19.65
N LEU A 31 10.89 -12.60 20.51
CA LEU A 31 9.87 -11.57 20.22
C LEU A 31 10.52 -10.26 19.76
N SER A 32 11.64 -9.86 20.38
CA SER A 32 12.42 -8.68 20.00
C SER A 32 12.99 -8.76 18.57
N GLN A 33 13.52 -9.92 18.15
CA GLN A 33 14.01 -10.11 16.78
C GLN A 33 12.87 -10.09 15.76
N ARG A 34 11.70 -10.68 16.07
CA ARG A 34 10.51 -10.61 15.20
C ARG A 34 10.02 -9.18 15.04
N ILE A 35 10.01 -8.40 16.12
CA ILE A 35 9.65 -6.98 16.10
C ILE A 35 10.66 -6.19 15.24
N ALA A 36 11.96 -6.44 15.41
CA ALA A 36 13.00 -5.78 14.63
C ALA A 36 12.92 -6.09 13.13
N VAL A 37 12.71 -7.36 12.77
CA VAL A 37 12.51 -7.77 11.36
C VAL A 37 11.25 -7.14 10.78
N LYS A 38 10.13 -7.15 11.52
CA LYS A 38 8.89 -6.51 11.09
C LYS A 38 9.09 -5.02 10.84
N LYS A 39 9.74 -4.32 11.78
CA LYS A 39 10.05 -2.89 11.63
C LYS A 39 10.96 -2.61 10.43
N ALA A 40 12.02 -3.42 10.24
CA ALA A 40 12.90 -3.28 9.08
C ALA A 40 12.16 -3.50 7.74
N LEU A 41 11.22 -4.46 7.67
CA LEU A 41 10.38 -4.67 6.50
C LEU A 41 9.40 -3.51 6.26
N GLU A 42 8.86 -2.91 7.31
CA GLU A 42 8.02 -1.72 7.23
C GLU A 42 8.83 -0.52 6.71
N ASP A 43 10.06 -0.34 7.17
CA ASP A 43 10.96 0.75 6.75
C ASP A 43 11.38 0.61 5.27
N ILE A 44 11.62 -0.62 4.78
CA ILE A 44 11.95 -0.89 3.36
C ILE A 44 10.78 -0.56 2.43
N ASN A 45 9.54 -0.76 2.88
CA ASN A 45 8.33 -0.52 2.09
C ASN A 45 7.72 0.88 2.34
N LYS A 46 8.42 1.77 3.03
CA LYS A 46 7.91 3.13 3.30
C LYS A 46 7.61 3.84 1.98
N ALA A 47 6.40 4.36 1.85
CA ALA A 47 6.01 5.14 0.69
C ALA A 47 6.84 6.43 0.61
N PRO A 48 7.44 6.75 -0.55
CA PRO A 48 8.16 8.00 -0.74
C PRO A 48 7.26 9.20 -0.47
N ASP A 49 7.73 10.13 0.36
CA ASP A 49 6.98 11.33 0.69
C ASP A 49 6.98 12.34 -0.46
N PHE A 50 5.88 13.06 -0.58
CA PHE A 50 5.74 14.15 -1.54
C PHE A 50 4.83 15.24 -0.98
N THR A 51 4.93 16.44 -1.56
CA THR A 51 3.95 17.51 -1.38
C THR A 51 3.53 18.00 -2.75
N LEU A 52 2.24 17.90 -3.07
CA LEU A 52 1.64 18.34 -4.31
C LEU A 52 0.40 19.21 -4.03
N THR A 53 0.00 20.02 -5.01
CA THR A 53 -1.12 20.95 -4.89
C THR A 53 -2.37 20.36 -5.54
N ALA A 54 -3.51 20.48 -4.88
CA ALA A 54 -4.81 20.10 -5.43
C ALA A 54 -5.44 21.26 -6.23
N MET A 55 -6.48 20.97 -7.01
CA MET A 55 -7.19 21.98 -7.81
C MET A 55 -7.78 23.12 -6.99
N ASN A 56 -8.09 22.89 -5.71
CA ASN A 56 -8.60 23.87 -4.75
C ASN A 56 -7.50 24.67 -4.03
N ASP A 57 -6.25 24.57 -4.48
CA ASP A 57 -5.05 25.19 -3.92
C ASP A 57 -4.60 24.63 -2.55
N SER A 58 -5.23 23.57 -2.04
CA SER A 58 -4.74 22.86 -0.86
C SER A 58 -3.48 22.06 -1.18
N ASN A 59 -2.53 22.02 -0.24
CA ASN A 59 -1.35 21.17 -0.36
C ASN A 59 -1.57 19.84 0.34
N TYR A 60 -1.29 18.76 -0.37
CA TYR A 60 -1.30 17.40 0.14
C TYR A 60 0.13 16.90 0.31
N THR A 61 0.51 16.61 1.55
CA THR A 61 1.78 15.98 1.90
C THR A 61 1.46 14.57 2.41
N LEU A 62 2.05 13.53 1.80
CA LEU A 62 1.73 12.15 2.15
C LEU A 62 2.00 11.85 3.64
N SER A 63 3.13 12.29 4.17
CA SER A 63 3.49 12.08 5.59
C SER A 63 2.51 12.73 6.57
N LYS A 64 1.75 13.75 6.17
CA LYS A 64 0.68 14.36 6.98
C LYS A 64 -0.63 13.57 6.98
N LEU A 65 -0.73 12.53 6.15
CA LEU A 65 -1.86 11.61 6.08
C LEU A 65 -1.59 10.31 6.86
N GLU A 66 -0.51 10.27 7.67
CA GLU A 66 -0.22 9.14 8.54
C GLU A 66 -1.43 8.85 9.45
N GLY A 67 -1.76 7.57 9.63
CA GLY A 67 -3.00 7.13 10.28
C GLY A 67 -4.18 6.92 9.33
N LYS A 68 -4.15 7.47 8.11
CA LYS A 68 -5.10 7.14 7.03
C LYS A 68 -4.58 6.03 6.13
N VAL A 69 -5.49 5.35 5.46
CA VAL A 69 -5.19 4.51 4.28
C VAL A 69 -5.22 5.43 3.07
N VAL A 70 -4.18 5.44 2.25
CA VAL A 70 -4.10 6.35 1.10
C VAL A 70 -3.97 5.56 -0.20
N LEU A 71 -4.94 5.72 -1.11
CA LEU A 71 -4.85 5.22 -2.47
C LEU A 71 -4.29 6.33 -3.37
N ILE A 72 -3.08 6.14 -3.84
CA ILE A 72 -2.42 7.02 -4.80
C ILE A 72 -2.64 6.44 -6.20
N ASN A 73 -3.23 7.24 -7.10
CA ASN A 73 -3.43 6.87 -8.50
C ASN A 73 -2.72 7.86 -9.40
N PHE A 74 -1.76 7.38 -10.19
CA PHE A 74 -1.12 8.15 -11.25
C PHE A 74 -1.95 8.05 -12.52
N TRP A 75 -2.37 9.19 -13.06
CA TRP A 75 -3.31 9.26 -14.17
C TRP A 75 -3.08 10.49 -15.06
N ALA A 76 -3.87 10.65 -16.13
CA ALA A 76 -3.91 11.89 -16.91
C ALA A 76 -5.29 12.07 -17.58
N THR A 77 -5.65 13.32 -17.89
CA THR A 77 -6.93 13.65 -18.53
C THR A 77 -7.09 13.04 -19.92
N TRP A 78 -6.01 12.82 -20.65
CA TRP A 78 -5.99 12.20 -21.98
C TRP A 78 -6.01 10.67 -21.94
N CYS A 79 -5.79 10.06 -20.78
CA CYS A 79 -5.72 8.61 -20.63
C CYS A 79 -7.14 8.00 -20.59
N GLY A 80 -7.48 7.26 -21.63
CA GLY A 80 -8.79 6.60 -21.75
C GLY A 80 -9.10 5.63 -20.60
N PRO A 81 -8.24 4.62 -20.32
CA PRO A 81 -8.43 3.68 -19.22
C PRO A 81 -8.51 4.37 -17.85
N CYS A 82 -7.74 5.45 -17.63
CA CYS A 82 -7.81 6.22 -16.38
C CYS A 82 -9.21 6.84 -16.16
N ARG A 83 -9.83 7.33 -17.24
CA ARG A 83 -11.18 7.90 -17.15
C ARG A 83 -12.24 6.85 -16.84
N MET A 84 -12.00 5.59 -17.26
CA MET A 84 -12.92 4.49 -17.01
C MET A 84 -12.94 4.04 -15.54
N GLU A 85 -11.85 4.22 -14.80
CA GLU A 85 -11.77 3.83 -13.38
C GLU A 85 -12.29 4.91 -12.40
N ILE A 86 -12.49 6.17 -12.86
CA ILE A 86 -12.97 7.26 -12.00
C ILE A 86 -14.29 6.93 -11.28
N PRO A 87 -15.32 6.34 -11.93
CA PRO A 87 -16.55 5.96 -11.24
C PRO A 87 -16.32 4.98 -10.08
N GLU A 88 -15.43 4.00 -10.27
CA GLU A 88 -15.09 3.02 -9.23
C GLU A 88 -14.41 3.70 -8.03
N PHE A 89 -13.53 4.64 -8.29
CA PHE A 89 -12.84 5.40 -7.23
C PHE A 89 -13.78 6.38 -6.52
N ASN A 90 -14.74 6.98 -7.22
CA ASN A 90 -15.79 7.79 -6.58
C ASN A 90 -16.64 6.94 -5.62
N GLU A 91 -17.04 5.72 -6.02
CA GLU A 91 -17.76 4.80 -5.15
C GLU A 91 -16.92 4.39 -3.93
N MET A 92 -15.63 4.10 -4.12
CA MET A 92 -14.71 3.79 -3.02
C MET A 92 -14.55 4.99 -2.08
N HIS A 93 -14.35 6.20 -2.62
CA HIS A 93 -14.24 7.42 -1.82
C HIS A 93 -15.50 7.63 -0.98
N LYS A 94 -16.67 7.58 -1.59
CA LYS A 94 -17.95 7.70 -0.88
C LYS A 94 -18.14 6.66 0.23
N SER A 95 -17.69 5.41 0.00
CA SER A 95 -17.90 4.29 0.92
C SER A 95 -16.93 4.24 2.09
N TYR A 96 -15.69 4.76 1.89
CA TYR A 96 -14.59 4.55 2.82
C TYR A 96 -13.91 5.83 3.33
N HIS A 97 -14.19 7.03 2.75
CA HIS A 97 -13.54 8.28 3.17
C HIS A 97 -13.74 8.55 4.67
N GLU A 98 -14.98 8.48 5.14
CA GLU A 98 -15.32 8.68 6.56
C GLU A 98 -14.73 7.58 7.47
N LYS A 99 -14.34 6.44 6.90
CA LYS A 99 -13.67 5.34 7.61
C LYS A 99 -12.16 5.47 7.63
N GLY A 100 -11.61 6.53 6.99
CA GLY A 100 -10.18 6.83 6.97
C GLY A 100 -9.44 6.49 5.68
N LEU A 101 -10.15 6.24 4.56
CA LEU A 101 -9.52 6.18 3.23
C LEU A 101 -9.38 7.58 2.64
N GLU A 102 -8.21 7.91 2.11
CA GLU A 102 -7.99 9.05 1.24
C GLU A 102 -7.60 8.57 -0.16
N ILE A 103 -8.18 9.15 -1.21
CA ILE A 103 -7.78 8.87 -2.60
C ILE A 103 -7.13 10.11 -3.17
N LEU A 104 -5.93 9.96 -3.76
CA LEU A 104 -5.17 11.04 -4.37
C LEU A 104 -4.91 10.73 -5.84
N GLY A 105 -5.57 11.46 -6.74
CA GLY A 105 -5.33 11.37 -8.18
C GLY A 105 -4.18 12.28 -8.59
N ILE A 106 -2.96 11.75 -8.77
CA ILE A 106 -1.78 12.52 -9.19
C ILE A 106 -1.74 12.56 -10.72
N SER A 107 -1.98 13.74 -11.30
CA SER A 107 -1.82 13.89 -12.76
C SER A 107 -0.34 13.92 -13.15
N VAL A 108 0.04 13.06 -14.10
CA VAL A 108 1.44 12.97 -14.55
C VAL A 108 1.84 14.08 -15.54
N SER A 109 0.87 14.80 -16.13
CA SER A 109 1.17 15.77 -17.18
C SER A 109 0.22 16.98 -17.26
N ASP A 110 -0.90 16.96 -16.52
CA ASP A 110 -1.87 18.05 -16.60
C ASP A 110 -1.54 19.16 -15.61
N ASN A 111 -1.81 20.39 -16.03
CA ASN A 111 -1.77 21.55 -15.17
C ASN A 111 -3.16 21.85 -14.55
N LYS A 112 -3.21 22.79 -13.62
CA LYS A 112 -4.43 23.19 -12.92
C LYS A 112 -5.61 23.52 -13.85
N LYS A 113 -5.33 24.23 -14.97
CA LYS A 113 -6.37 24.63 -15.93
C LYS A 113 -6.96 23.42 -16.66
N GLN A 114 -6.10 22.47 -17.06
CA GLN A 114 -6.54 21.22 -17.70
C GLN A 114 -7.39 20.38 -16.76
N LEU A 115 -6.95 20.19 -15.50
CA LEU A 115 -7.72 19.48 -14.48
C LEU A 115 -9.07 20.16 -14.18
N LYS A 116 -9.09 21.50 -14.06
CA LYS A 116 -10.35 22.26 -13.88
C LYS A 116 -11.30 22.09 -15.06
N ASN A 117 -10.79 22.07 -16.28
CA ASN A 117 -11.63 21.85 -17.47
C ASN A 117 -12.15 20.41 -17.51
N PHE A 118 -11.32 19.43 -17.17
CA PHE A 118 -11.70 18.02 -17.06
C PHE A 118 -12.84 17.82 -16.05
N ALA A 119 -12.70 18.38 -14.85
CA ALA A 119 -13.67 18.27 -13.77
C ALA A 119 -15.05 18.92 -14.08
N LYS A 120 -15.16 19.75 -15.13
CA LYS A 120 -16.47 20.23 -15.62
C LYS A 120 -17.26 19.15 -16.36
N SER A 121 -16.60 18.18 -16.96
CA SER A 121 -17.20 17.13 -17.79
C SER A 121 -17.20 15.76 -17.11
N PHE A 122 -16.31 15.57 -16.12
CA PHE A 122 -16.16 14.34 -15.36
C PHE A 122 -16.32 14.64 -13.88
N ALA A 123 -17.33 14.06 -13.23
CA ALA A 123 -17.45 14.13 -11.78
C ALA A 123 -16.31 13.33 -11.13
N VAL A 124 -15.48 14.00 -10.32
CA VAL A 124 -14.42 13.38 -9.53
C VAL A 124 -14.57 13.84 -8.10
N ASP A 125 -14.83 12.91 -7.19
CA ASP A 125 -15.22 13.19 -5.81
C ASP A 125 -14.01 13.19 -4.84
N TYR A 126 -12.81 12.95 -5.36
CA TYR A 126 -11.55 12.90 -4.60
C TYR A 126 -10.52 13.93 -5.11
N PRO A 127 -9.50 14.28 -4.30
CA PRO A 127 -8.48 15.26 -4.67
C PRO A 127 -7.70 14.90 -5.93
N LEU A 128 -7.70 15.82 -6.91
CA LEU A 128 -6.83 15.76 -8.08
C LEU A 128 -5.64 16.69 -7.87
N LEU A 129 -4.45 16.09 -7.87
CA LEU A 129 -3.18 16.76 -7.59
C LEU A 129 -2.39 17.00 -8.87
N TYR A 130 -1.67 18.12 -8.87
CA TYR A 130 -0.73 18.52 -9.92
C TYR A 130 0.54 19.11 -9.32
N GLY A 131 1.56 19.26 -10.13
CA GLY A 131 2.82 19.87 -9.72
C GLY A 131 3.61 20.35 -10.92
N SER A 132 4.82 20.89 -10.69
CA SER A 132 5.76 21.14 -11.78
C SER A 132 6.20 19.80 -12.41
N SER A 133 6.62 19.83 -13.69
CA SER A 133 7.15 18.62 -14.34
C SER A 133 8.32 18.01 -13.58
N ARG A 134 9.14 18.83 -12.88
CA ARG A 134 10.22 18.36 -12.03
C ARG A 134 9.71 17.56 -10.85
N ASP A 135 8.70 18.08 -10.14
CA ASP A 135 8.14 17.46 -8.94
C ASP A 135 7.41 16.17 -9.30
N ILE A 136 6.57 16.21 -10.32
CA ILE A 136 5.85 15.01 -10.82
C ILE A 136 6.84 13.93 -11.26
N ASN A 137 7.86 14.26 -12.08
CA ASN A 137 8.87 13.30 -12.50
C ASN A 137 9.69 12.75 -11.32
N LYS A 138 9.92 13.56 -10.26
CA LYS A 138 10.56 13.06 -9.03
C LYS A 138 9.66 12.04 -8.35
N VAL A 139 8.40 12.37 -8.10
CA VAL A 139 7.44 11.45 -7.45
C VAL A 139 7.32 10.15 -8.25
N MET A 140 7.15 10.23 -9.57
CA MET A 140 7.06 9.04 -10.42
C MET A 140 8.31 8.13 -10.33
N ARG A 141 9.52 8.70 -10.27
CA ARG A 141 10.76 7.92 -10.08
C ARG A 141 10.84 7.29 -8.70
N ASP A 142 10.50 8.05 -7.67
CA ASP A 142 10.54 7.58 -6.27
C ASP A 142 9.59 6.40 -6.02
N TYR A 143 8.48 6.33 -6.76
CA TYR A 143 7.52 5.21 -6.76
C TYR A 143 7.93 4.06 -7.72
N GLY A 144 9.24 3.88 -7.93
CA GLY A 144 9.79 2.77 -8.72
C GLY A 144 9.80 3.01 -10.23
N GLY A 145 9.58 4.26 -10.68
CA GLY A 145 9.50 4.62 -12.10
C GLY A 145 8.13 4.28 -12.67
N VAL A 146 7.14 5.15 -12.46
CA VAL A 146 5.83 5.04 -13.11
C VAL A 146 5.98 5.37 -14.59
N TYR A 147 6.05 4.35 -15.45
CA TYR A 147 6.25 4.51 -16.90
C TYR A 147 4.95 4.51 -17.71
N ALA A 148 3.85 4.10 -17.10
CA ALA A 148 2.54 4.04 -17.73
C ALA A 148 1.44 4.46 -16.77
N VAL A 149 0.34 4.96 -17.32
CA VAL A 149 -0.88 5.31 -16.58
C VAL A 149 -2.06 4.50 -17.13
N PRO A 150 -3.00 4.09 -16.25
CA PRO A 150 -2.99 4.34 -14.82
C PRO A 150 -2.04 3.41 -14.05
N SER A 151 -1.54 3.88 -12.91
CA SER A 151 -0.80 3.05 -11.95
C SER A 151 -1.21 3.43 -10.54
N SER A 152 -1.52 2.46 -9.70
CA SER A 152 -2.07 2.68 -8.36
C SER A 152 -1.18 2.07 -7.28
N PHE A 153 -1.10 2.76 -6.13
CA PHE A 153 -0.37 2.34 -4.94
C PHE A 153 -1.25 2.54 -3.72
N LEU A 154 -1.42 1.51 -2.92
CA LEU A 154 -2.12 1.60 -1.63
C LEU A 154 -1.10 1.73 -0.52
N VAL A 155 -1.20 2.80 0.24
CA VAL A 155 -0.37 3.09 1.41
C VAL A 155 -1.20 2.83 2.66
N GLY A 156 -0.70 1.97 3.53
CA GLY A 156 -1.33 1.64 4.81
C GLY A 156 -1.15 2.75 5.85
N LYS A 157 -1.88 2.66 6.96
CA LYS A 157 -1.89 3.65 8.04
C LYS A 157 -0.50 3.94 8.63
N ASN A 158 0.42 3.00 8.56
CA ASN A 158 1.82 3.15 8.98
C ASN A 158 2.71 3.83 7.93
N GLY A 159 2.15 4.25 6.78
CA GLY A 159 2.87 4.88 5.68
C GLY A 159 3.68 3.92 4.79
N SER A 160 3.47 2.60 4.89
CA SER A 160 4.12 1.62 4.00
C SER A 160 3.24 1.30 2.80
N ILE A 161 3.83 1.09 1.62
CA ILE A 161 3.12 0.57 0.45
C ILE A 161 2.75 -0.89 0.75
N VAL A 162 1.46 -1.19 0.73
CA VAL A 162 0.91 -2.53 1.03
C VAL A 162 0.40 -3.24 -0.21
N TRP A 163 0.13 -2.49 -1.29
CA TRP A 163 -0.31 -3.04 -2.56
C TRP A 163 -0.01 -2.05 -3.70
N SER A 164 0.22 -2.56 -4.91
CA SER A 164 0.37 -1.75 -6.12
C SER A 164 -0.13 -2.50 -7.35
N TYR A 165 -0.60 -1.74 -8.35
CA TYR A 165 -1.07 -2.31 -9.61
C TYR A 165 -0.79 -1.37 -10.78
N PRO A 166 -0.09 -1.84 -11.85
CA PRO A 166 0.18 -1.09 -13.06
C PRO A 166 -0.92 -1.38 -14.10
N GLY A 167 -2.02 -0.66 -14.04
CA GLY A 167 -3.15 -0.83 -14.95
C GLY A 167 -4.45 -0.25 -14.41
N ALA A 168 -5.49 -0.23 -15.24
CA ALA A 168 -6.80 0.26 -14.85
C ALA A 168 -7.53 -0.75 -13.94
N ILE A 169 -8.14 -0.25 -12.88
CA ILE A 169 -8.88 -1.03 -11.88
C ILE A 169 -10.36 -0.92 -12.21
N LEU A 170 -10.88 -1.92 -12.92
CA LEU A 170 -12.24 -1.90 -13.47
C LEU A 170 -13.00 -3.14 -12.99
N LYS A 171 -14.01 -2.95 -12.16
CA LYS A 171 -14.81 -4.02 -11.54
C LYS A 171 -15.39 -5.01 -12.56
N ASN A 172 -15.85 -4.51 -13.72
CA ASN A 172 -16.50 -5.33 -14.74
C ASN A 172 -15.51 -6.05 -15.67
N TYR A 173 -14.24 -5.59 -15.76
CA TYR A 173 -13.21 -6.15 -16.65
C TYR A 173 -12.20 -7.02 -15.91
N ASP A 174 -11.83 -6.61 -14.71
CA ASP A 174 -10.94 -7.36 -13.82
C ASP A 174 -11.50 -7.34 -12.39
N PRO A 175 -12.55 -8.13 -12.12
CA PRO A 175 -13.17 -8.20 -10.79
C PRO A 175 -12.23 -8.73 -9.72
N GLN A 176 -11.20 -9.50 -10.09
CA GLN A 176 -10.23 -10.02 -9.13
C GLN A 176 -9.33 -8.92 -8.59
N THR A 177 -8.73 -8.11 -9.45
CA THR A 177 -7.91 -6.96 -9.05
C THR A 177 -8.72 -5.95 -8.25
N PHE A 178 -9.95 -5.65 -8.69
CA PHE A 178 -10.86 -4.77 -7.95
C PHE A 178 -11.15 -5.30 -6.54
N SER A 179 -11.52 -6.57 -6.43
CA SER A 179 -11.82 -7.20 -5.12
C SER A 179 -10.60 -7.27 -4.22
N THR A 180 -9.40 -7.49 -4.79
CA THR A 180 -8.14 -7.48 -4.03
C THR A 180 -7.86 -6.10 -3.47
N LEU A 181 -8.02 -5.02 -4.26
CA LEU A 181 -7.87 -3.66 -3.76
C LEU A 181 -8.85 -3.36 -2.62
N VAL A 182 -10.13 -3.69 -2.79
CA VAL A 182 -11.15 -3.48 -1.74
C VAL A 182 -10.79 -4.25 -0.47
N TYR A 183 -10.38 -5.51 -0.60
CA TYR A 183 -9.94 -6.33 0.53
C TYR A 183 -8.74 -5.71 1.28
N GLU A 184 -7.70 -5.25 0.57
CA GLU A 184 -6.54 -4.61 1.19
C GLU A 184 -6.91 -3.27 1.86
N ILE A 185 -7.79 -2.46 1.25
CA ILE A 185 -8.32 -1.24 1.88
C ILE A 185 -9.02 -1.58 3.21
N GLU A 186 -9.96 -2.52 3.21
CA GLU A 186 -10.69 -2.90 4.42
C GLU A 186 -9.79 -3.49 5.51
N LYS A 187 -8.83 -4.29 5.12
CA LYS A 187 -7.81 -4.87 6.02
C LYS A 187 -6.99 -3.77 6.71
N GLU A 188 -6.53 -2.77 5.93
CA GLU A 188 -5.76 -1.65 6.47
C GLU A 188 -6.62 -0.74 7.37
N LEU A 189 -7.88 -0.50 6.99
CA LEU A 189 -8.82 0.29 7.80
C LEU A 189 -9.06 -0.34 9.18
N LYS A 190 -9.13 -1.67 9.28
CA LYS A 190 -9.36 -2.42 10.54
C LYS A 190 -8.13 -2.49 11.47
N LYS A 191 -6.91 -2.18 11.00
CA LYS A 191 -5.67 -2.36 11.80
C LYS A 191 -5.59 -1.52 13.09
N LEU A 192 -6.22 -0.34 13.18
CA LEU A 192 -6.15 0.52 14.38
C LEU A 192 -7.20 0.20 15.45
N GLU A 193 -8.27 -0.47 15.12
CA GLU A 193 -9.27 -0.87 16.13
C GLU A 193 -8.71 -1.88 17.14
N LYS A 194 -7.68 -2.65 16.76
CA LYS A 194 -7.05 -3.64 17.65
C LYS A 194 -6.05 -3.04 18.64
N ASN A 195 -5.48 -1.86 18.39
CA ASN A 195 -4.50 -1.25 19.30
C ASN A 195 -5.14 -0.38 20.38
N SER A 196 -6.38 0.06 20.20
CA SER A 196 -7.14 0.82 21.21
C SER A 196 -7.79 -0.08 22.28
N THR A 197 -7.94 -1.38 22.02
CA THR A 197 -8.57 -2.34 22.94
C THR A 197 -7.57 -3.01 23.91
N ILE A 198 -6.26 -2.73 23.80
CA ILE A 198 -5.21 -3.35 24.64
C ILE A 198 -4.75 -2.41 25.78
N ILE A 199 -5.34 -1.21 25.93
CA ILE A 199 -4.94 -0.21 26.93
C ILE A 199 -6.06 0.02 27.97
N GLU A 200 -7.02 -0.90 28.11
CA GLU A 200 -7.95 -0.94 29.27
C GLU A 200 -7.62 -2.12 30.20
#